data_32256c6ae6c203b90465cbaa21f88678
#
_entry.id   32256c6ae6c203b90465cbaa21f88678
#
_cell.length_a   1.000
_cell.length_b   1.000
_cell.length_c   1.000
_cell.angle_alpha   90.00
_cell.angle_beta   90.00
_cell.angle_gamma   90.00
#
_symmetry.space_group_name_H-M   'P 1'
#
loop_
_entity.id
_entity.type
_entity.pdbx_description
1 polymer ?
#
loop_
_entity_poly.entity_id
_entity_poly.type
_entity_poly.pdbx_seq_one_letter_code
_entity_poly.pdbx_strand_id
1 'polypeptide(L)'
;MTIHLTRRQDCVCAEQKAQDRICRQRAGGEKGLVRRLLFVVGLLAILSVAIGAWWLYGNPESKIRATLSSGAQAVVNHDYPAAIRVLSPNYRDRSGLTFRDLQRMLLDWCRNKQNQLWLQEFSIEQVAVIDFWRAAALVRVKGIVSVEGFGTVGFGPVTLSATLERTWWGRWRVLSLDGWQDEPNIQQFIE
;
A
#
# COMPACT_ATOMS: atom_id res chain seq x y z
N MET A 1 -88.65 -16.20 -30.37
CA MET A 1 -87.64 -17.21 -30.05
C MET A 1 -86.25 -16.58 -30.32
N THR A 2 -85.80 -15.55 -29.52
CA THR A 2 -84.59 -14.75 -29.86
C THR A 2 -83.96 -14.10 -28.64
N ILE A 3 -83.91 -14.82 -27.52
CA ILE A 3 -83.35 -14.25 -26.26
C ILE A 3 -82.10 -15.02 -25.68
N HIS A 4 -81.62 -16.06 -26.33
CA HIS A 4 -80.60 -16.93 -25.75
C HIS A 4 -79.17 -16.71 -26.28
N LEU A 5 -78.90 -15.84 -27.22
CA LEU A 5 -77.59 -15.66 -27.82
C LEU A 5 -76.71 -14.56 -27.19
N THR A 6 -77.35 -13.54 -26.58
CA THR A 6 -76.60 -12.38 -26.02
C THR A 6 -75.86 -12.69 -24.73
N ARG A 7 -76.31 -13.65 -23.90
CA ARG A 7 -75.71 -13.95 -22.58
C ARG A 7 -74.36 -14.69 -22.64
N ARG A 8 -74.08 -15.35 -23.79
CA ARG A 8 -72.77 -16.09 -23.94
C ARG A 8 -71.62 -15.17 -24.32
N GLN A 9 -71.88 -14.08 -25.01
CA GLN A 9 -70.81 -13.15 -25.45
C GLN A 9 -70.28 -12.29 -24.27
N ASP A 10 -71.11 -11.97 -23.32
CA ASP A 10 -70.71 -11.17 -22.13
C ASP A 10 -69.78 -11.94 -21.18
N CYS A 11 -69.93 -13.26 -21.06
CA CYS A 11 -69.06 -14.10 -20.25
C CYS A 11 -67.63 -14.22 -20.79
N VAL A 12 -67.49 -14.33 -22.13
CA VAL A 12 -66.16 -14.46 -22.76
C VAL A 12 -65.33 -13.17 -22.66
N CYS A 13 -66.00 -12.00 -22.77
CA CYS A 13 -65.33 -10.71 -22.59
C CYS A 13 -64.88 -10.45 -21.13
N ALA A 14 -65.62 -10.95 -20.15
CA ALA A 14 -65.28 -10.78 -18.75
C ALA A 14 -64.01 -11.62 -18.36
N GLU A 15 -63.94 -12.85 -18.88
CA GLU A 15 -62.80 -13.75 -18.65
C GLU A 15 -61.51 -13.23 -19.33
N GLN A 16 -61.62 -12.66 -20.52
CA GLN A 16 -60.50 -12.09 -21.25
C GLN A 16 -59.93 -10.83 -20.55
N LYS A 17 -60.80 -9.98 -19.99
CA LYS A 17 -60.38 -8.82 -19.19
C LYS A 17 -59.71 -9.20 -17.87
N ALA A 18 -60.12 -10.30 -17.26
CA ALA A 18 -59.49 -10.82 -16.04
C ALA A 18 -58.06 -11.36 -16.33
N GLN A 19 -57.91 -12.07 -17.46
CA GLN A 19 -56.63 -12.62 -17.92
C GLN A 19 -55.62 -11.52 -18.24
N ASP A 20 -56.06 -10.44 -18.92
CA ASP A 20 -55.21 -9.28 -19.22
C ASP A 20 -54.74 -8.50 -17.96
N ARG A 21 -55.54 -8.46 -16.93
CA ARG A 21 -55.15 -7.83 -15.64
C ARG A 21 -54.07 -8.65 -14.95
N ILE A 22 -54.14 -9.98 -14.96
CA ILE A 22 -53.15 -10.86 -14.32
C ILE A 22 -51.82 -10.78 -15.09
N CYS A 23 -51.84 -10.76 -16.43
CA CYS A 23 -50.65 -10.55 -17.25
C CYS A 23 -49.98 -9.20 -17.02
N ARG A 24 -50.75 -8.12 -16.90
CA ARG A 24 -50.18 -6.79 -16.59
C ARG A 24 -49.59 -6.68 -15.20
N GLN A 25 -50.17 -7.34 -14.21
CA GLN A 25 -49.60 -7.35 -12.85
C GLN A 25 -48.29 -8.12 -12.74
N ARG A 26 -48.13 -9.23 -13.50
CA ARG A 26 -46.87 -10.00 -13.55
C ARG A 26 -45.75 -9.22 -14.25
N ALA A 27 -46.06 -8.54 -15.37
CA ALA A 27 -45.07 -7.77 -16.10
C ALA A 27 -44.58 -6.51 -15.34
N GLY A 28 -45.37 -5.96 -14.41
CA GLY A 28 -45.00 -4.82 -13.59
C GLY A 28 -44.04 -5.19 -12.39
N GLY A 29 -44.21 -6.41 -11.87
CA GLY A 29 -43.43 -6.89 -10.73
C GLY A 29 -41.94 -7.18 -11.07
N GLU A 30 -41.70 -7.77 -12.25
CA GLU A 30 -40.32 -8.14 -12.66
C GLU A 30 -39.47 -6.92 -12.97
N LYS A 31 -40.01 -5.87 -13.57
CA LYS A 31 -39.28 -4.62 -13.86
C LYS A 31 -38.85 -3.89 -12.60
N GLY A 32 -39.63 -3.96 -11.51
CA GLY A 32 -39.31 -3.39 -10.23
C GLY A 32 -38.17 -4.15 -9.52
N LEU A 33 -38.16 -5.46 -9.64
CA LEU A 33 -37.15 -6.34 -9.03
C LEU A 33 -35.80 -6.18 -9.73
N VAL A 34 -35.76 -6.19 -11.05
CA VAL A 34 -34.55 -5.99 -11.86
C VAL A 34 -33.94 -4.62 -11.60
N ARG A 35 -34.77 -3.57 -11.50
CA ARG A 35 -34.29 -2.21 -11.18
C ARG A 35 -33.68 -2.12 -9.77
N ARG A 36 -34.26 -2.78 -8.78
CA ARG A 36 -33.69 -2.86 -7.43
C ARG A 36 -32.39 -3.65 -7.40
N LEU A 37 -32.32 -4.75 -8.14
CA LEU A 37 -31.11 -5.57 -8.25
C LEU A 37 -29.97 -4.78 -8.89
N LEU A 38 -30.22 -4.06 -9.97
CA LEU A 38 -29.24 -3.19 -10.62
C LEU A 38 -28.75 -2.06 -9.70
N PHE A 39 -29.65 -1.51 -8.88
CA PHE A 39 -29.28 -0.48 -7.90
C PHE A 39 -28.36 -1.03 -6.80
N VAL A 40 -28.64 -2.23 -6.29
CA VAL A 40 -27.81 -2.92 -5.28
C VAL A 40 -26.44 -3.29 -5.84
N VAL A 41 -26.39 -3.83 -7.05
CA VAL A 41 -25.12 -4.16 -7.72
C VAL A 41 -24.30 -2.90 -8.01
N GLY A 42 -24.93 -1.80 -8.45
CA GLY A 42 -24.27 -0.52 -8.64
C GLY A 42 -23.71 0.05 -7.34
N LEU A 43 -24.47 -0.03 -6.26
CA LEU A 43 -24.01 0.41 -4.93
C LEU A 43 -22.83 -0.42 -4.43
N LEU A 44 -22.87 -1.74 -4.57
CA LEU A 44 -21.79 -2.64 -4.21
C LEU A 44 -20.52 -2.37 -5.04
N ALA A 45 -20.66 -2.07 -6.34
CA ALA A 45 -19.54 -1.70 -7.19
C ALA A 45 -18.90 -0.37 -6.74
N ILE A 46 -19.69 0.65 -6.41
CA ILE A 46 -19.18 1.92 -5.87
C ILE A 46 -18.49 1.71 -4.53
N LEU A 47 -19.07 0.91 -3.66
CA LEU A 47 -18.49 0.61 -2.33
C LEU A 47 -17.16 -0.13 -2.46
N SER A 48 -17.05 -1.11 -3.36
CA SER A 48 -15.81 -1.84 -3.61
C SER A 48 -14.71 -0.93 -4.20
N VAL A 49 -15.07 -0.01 -5.09
CA VAL A 49 -14.14 1.01 -5.61
C VAL A 49 -13.69 1.97 -4.49
N ALA A 50 -14.62 2.41 -3.64
CA ALA A 50 -14.31 3.30 -2.50
C ALA A 50 -13.39 2.61 -1.47
N ILE A 51 -13.65 1.35 -1.14
CA ILE A 51 -12.81 0.54 -0.25
C ILE A 51 -11.43 0.30 -0.87
N GLY A 52 -11.38 -0.04 -2.16
CA GLY A 52 -10.14 -0.19 -2.91
C GLY A 52 -9.32 1.11 -2.94
N ALA A 53 -9.98 2.24 -3.19
CA ALA A 53 -9.36 3.56 -3.13
C ALA A 53 -8.85 3.88 -1.70
N TRP A 54 -9.66 3.65 -0.68
CA TRP A 54 -9.23 3.81 0.72
C TRP A 54 -8.00 2.95 1.05
N TRP A 55 -7.96 1.71 0.57
CA TRP A 55 -6.84 0.79 0.80
C TRP A 55 -5.57 1.25 0.05
N LEU A 56 -5.71 1.77 -1.16
CA LEU A 56 -4.62 2.31 -1.96
C LEU A 56 -4.14 3.68 -1.43
N TYR A 57 -5.06 4.54 -0.98
CA TYR A 57 -4.77 5.94 -0.60
C TYR A 57 -4.69 6.17 0.92
N GLY A 58 -4.96 5.13 1.75
CA GLY A 58 -4.90 5.23 3.21
C GLY A 58 -3.56 5.82 3.68
N ASN A 59 -3.58 6.58 4.74
CA ASN A 59 -2.55 7.48 5.30
C ASN A 59 -1.10 7.16 4.85
N PRO A 60 -0.56 7.88 3.85
CA PRO A 60 0.76 7.59 3.28
C PRO A 60 1.87 7.76 4.32
N GLU A 61 1.73 8.69 5.25
CA GLU A 61 2.71 8.97 6.28
C GLU A 61 2.93 7.76 7.21
N SER A 62 1.85 7.13 7.68
CA SER A 62 1.97 5.95 8.54
C SER A 62 2.63 4.78 7.81
N LYS A 63 2.37 4.62 6.51
CA LYS A 63 3.00 3.59 5.69
C LYS A 63 4.49 3.87 5.47
N ILE A 64 4.87 5.13 5.27
CA ILE A 64 6.27 5.54 5.14
C ILE A 64 7.02 5.29 6.45
N ARG A 65 6.45 5.72 7.58
CA ARG A 65 7.01 5.45 8.91
C ARG A 65 7.18 3.96 9.17
N ALA A 66 6.17 3.15 8.87
CA ALA A 66 6.24 1.70 9.00
C ALA A 66 7.32 1.08 8.08
N THR A 67 7.47 1.58 6.85
CA THR A 67 8.50 1.11 5.91
C THR A 67 9.90 1.38 6.44
N LEU A 68 10.18 2.61 6.88
CA LEU A 68 11.48 2.99 7.41
C LEU A 68 11.81 2.22 8.70
N SER A 69 10.86 2.12 9.63
CA SER A 69 11.05 1.37 10.88
C SER A 69 11.26 -0.11 10.64
N SER A 70 10.50 -0.72 9.72
CA SER A 70 10.69 -2.13 9.37
C SER A 70 12.04 -2.39 8.69
N GLY A 71 12.50 -1.45 7.86
CA GLY A 71 13.82 -1.53 7.24
C GLY A 71 14.95 -1.49 8.28
N ALA A 72 14.91 -0.52 9.20
CA ALA A 72 15.89 -0.41 10.27
C ALA A 72 15.91 -1.68 11.14
N GLN A 73 14.74 -2.18 11.54
CA GLN A 73 14.61 -3.40 12.32
C GLN A 73 15.13 -4.64 11.58
N ALA A 74 14.92 -4.72 10.27
CA ALA A 74 15.43 -5.82 9.44
C ALA A 74 16.96 -5.85 9.40
N VAL A 75 17.62 -4.68 9.33
CA VAL A 75 19.08 -4.58 9.38
C VAL A 75 19.61 -5.01 10.75
N VAL A 76 19.00 -4.57 11.84
CA VAL A 76 19.34 -4.96 13.21
C VAL A 76 19.21 -6.47 13.40
N ASN A 77 18.14 -7.05 12.85
CA ASN A 77 17.83 -8.48 13.00
C ASN A 77 18.55 -9.38 11.99
N HIS A 78 19.43 -8.85 11.13
CA HIS A 78 20.06 -9.60 10.05
C HIS A 78 19.08 -10.28 9.08
N ASP A 79 17.88 -9.69 8.93
CA ASP A 79 16.86 -10.17 7.99
C ASP A 79 17.08 -9.55 6.61
N TYR A 80 18.00 -10.15 5.83
CA TYR A 80 18.31 -9.69 4.49
C TYR A 80 17.08 -9.59 3.57
N PRO A 81 16.18 -10.60 3.49
CA PRO A 81 14.98 -10.53 2.67
C PRO A 81 14.04 -9.37 3.02
N ALA A 82 13.94 -9.02 4.30
CA ALA A 82 13.13 -7.89 4.73
C ALA A 82 13.83 -6.56 4.44
N ALA A 83 15.14 -6.45 4.73
CA ALA A 83 15.92 -5.24 4.48
C ALA A 83 15.93 -4.86 2.99
N ILE A 84 16.18 -5.81 2.09
CA ILE A 84 16.26 -5.53 0.65
C ILE A 84 14.89 -5.13 0.05
N ARG A 85 13.78 -5.60 0.60
CA ARG A 85 12.43 -5.25 0.15
C ARG A 85 12.07 -3.78 0.36
N VAL A 86 12.70 -3.14 1.32
CA VAL A 86 12.48 -1.72 1.62
C VAL A 86 13.18 -0.81 0.62
N LEU A 87 14.23 -1.30 -0.04
CA LEU A 87 14.98 -0.53 -1.04
C LEU A 87 14.31 -0.58 -2.41
N SER A 88 14.39 0.54 -3.12
CA SER A 88 14.01 0.60 -4.53
C SER A 88 15.06 -0.07 -5.41
N PRO A 89 14.67 -0.80 -6.48
CA PRO A 89 15.61 -1.23 -7.51
C PRO A 89 16.33 -0.06 -8.21
N ASN A 90 15.75 1.14 -8.15
CA ASN A 90 16.29 2.38 -8.71
C ASN A 90 17.10 3.17 -7.68
N TYR A 91 17.45 2.58 -6.54
CA TYR A 91 18.17 3.26 -5.47
C TYR A 91 19.46 3.87 -6.00
N ARG A 92 19.67 5.14 -5.65
CA ARG A 92 20.92 5.87 -5.88
C ARG A 92 21.00 7.03 -4.91
N ASP A 93 22.09 7.11 -4.15
CA ASP A 93 22.36 8.24 -3.24
C ASP A 93 23.39 9.22 -3.81
N ARG A 94 23.69 10.27 -3.04
CA ARG A 94 24.69 11.28 -3.43
C ARG A 94 26.11 10.76 -3.50
N SER A 95 26.45 9.71 -2.75
CA SER A 95 27.77 9.08 -2.82
C SER A 95 27.97 8.24 -4.07
N GLY A 96 26.91 8.00 -4.83
CA GLY A 96 26.89 7.18 -6.02
C GLY A 96 26.62 5.71 -5.77
N LEU A 97 26.34 5.30 -4.51
CA LEU A 97 25.94 3.93 -4.19
C LEU A 97 24.63 3.60 -4.88
N THR A 98 24.63 2.42 -5.51
CA THR A 98 23.49 1.89 -6.23
C THR A 98 22.77 0.81 -5.43
N PHE A 99 21.60 0.39 -5.89
CA PHE A 99 20.89 -0.76 -5.33
C PHE A 99 21.77 -2.01 -5.22
N ARG A 100 22.60 -2.27 -6.23
CA ARG A 100 23.50 -3.45 -6.27
C ARG A 100 24.58 -3.37 -5.18
N ASP A 101 25.10 -2.20 -4.92
CA ASP A 101 26.12 -1.99 -3.90
C ASP A 101 25.53 -2.20 -2.51
N LEU A 102 24.37 -1.57 -2.22
CA LEU A 102 23.64 -1.82 -0.98
C LEU A 102 23.20 -3.28 -0.82
N GLN A 103 22.83 -3.94 -1.91
CA GLN A 103 22.48 -5.35 -1.86
C GLN A 103 23.67 -6.22 -1.42
N ARG A 104 24.87 -5.94 -1.92
CA ARG A 104 26.11 -6.64 -1.50
C ARG A 104 26.41 -6.35 -0.03
N MET A 105 26.42 -5.07 0.35
CA MET A 105 26.70 -4.65 1.73
C MET A 105 25.72 -5.29 2.72
N LEU A 106 24.44 -5.30 2.43
CA LEU A 106 23.42 -5.94 3.27
C LEU A 106 23.58 -7.46 3.32
N LEU A 107 23.97 -8.08 2.20
CA LEU A 107 24.20 -9.51 2.16
C LEU A 107 25.39 -9.90 3.04
N ASP A 108 26.50 -9.14 2.96
CA ASP A 108 27.69 -9.38 3.75
C ASP A 108 27.43 -9.07 5.23
N TRP A 109 26.70 -7.99 5.51
CA TRP A 109 26.24 -7.67 6.85
C TRP A 109 25.43 -8.82 7.49
N CYS A 110 24.42 -9.29 6.77
CA CYS A 110 23.50 -10.31 7.29
C CYS A 110 24.12 -11.71 7.37
N ARG A 111 25.13 -12.00 6.54
CA ARG A 111 25.87 -13.27 6.60
C ARG A 111 26.73 -13.38 7.85
N ASN A 112 27.35 -12.28 8.23
CA ASN A 112 28.23 -12.26 9.38
C ASN A 112 27.45 -11.92 10.67
N LYS A 113 27.12 -12.94 11.43
CA LYS A 113 26.38 -12.81 12.71
C LYS A 113 27.19 -12.16 13.83
N GLN A 114 28.50 -11.93 13.64
CA GLN A 114 29.33 -11.21 14.60
C GLN A 114 29.18 -9.70 14.44
N ASN A 115 28.73 -9.25 13.29
CA ASN A 115 28.33 -7.85 13.10
C ASN A 115 27.10 -7.55 13.94
N GLN A 116 27.13 -6.45 14.67
CA GLN A 116 26.02 -6.07 15.54
C GLN A 116 25.73 -4.58 15.39
N LEU A 117 24.45 -4.24 15.34
CA LEU A 117 23.97 -2.86 15.32
C LEU A 117 23.00 -2.64 16.48
N TRP A 118 23.37 -1.76 17.38
CA TRP A 118 22.51 -1.31 18.46
C TRP A 118 22.03 0.11 18.17
N LEU A 119 20.78 0.25 17.78
CA LEU A 119 20.15 1.56 17.62
C LEU A 119 19.76 2.08 19.01
N GLN A 120 20.43 3.15 19.45
CA GLN A 120 20.12 3.84 20.70
C GLN A 120 18.97 4.84 20.51
N GLU A 121 18.93 5.48 19.36
CA GLU A 121 17.88 6.41 18.96
C GLU A 121 17.55 6.18 17.49
N PHE A 122 16.26 6.02 17.21
CA PHE A 122 15.72 5.97 15.87
C PHE A 122 14.38 6.70 15.88
N SER A 123 14.35 7.89 15.30
CA SER A 123 13.15 8.70 15.25
C SER A 123 12.94 9.26 13.86
N ILE A 124 11.70 9.20 13.39
CA ILE A 124 11.30 9.80 12.12
C ILE A 124 10.70 11.16 12.46
N GLU A 125 11.52 12.19 12.32
CA GLU A 125 11.17 13.55 12.76
C GLU A 125 10.10 14.15 11.84
N GLN A 126 10.26 14.03 10.53
CA GLN A 126 9.38 14.64 9.56
C GLN A 126 9.12 13.71 8.38
N VAL A 127 7.89 13.69 7.90
CA VAL A 127 7.51 13.04 6.67
C VAL A 127 6.75 14.04 5.81
N ALA A 128 7.23 14.29 4.60
CA ALA A 128 6.60 15.16 3.62
C ALA A 128 6.24 14.33 2.37
N VAL A 129 4.95 14.21 2.08
CA VAL A 129 4.48 13.62 0.82
C VAL A 129 4.56 14.70 -0.25
N ILE A 130 5.46 14.53 -1.22
CA ILE A 130 5.71 15.49 -2.28
C ILE A 130 4.62 15.39 -3.35
N ASP A 131 4.36 14.16 -3.78
CA ASP A 131 3.33 13.83 -4.75
C ASP A 131 2.80 12.41 -4.53
N PHE A 132 1.98 11.91 -5.44
CA PHE A 132 1.42 10.56 -5.35
C PHE A 132 2.48 9.45 -5.36
N TRP A 133 3.62 9.70 -6.00
CA TRP A 133 4.67 8.71 -6.22
C TRP A 133 5.91 8.92 -5.36
N ARG A 134 6.07 10.09 -4.75
CA ARG A 134 7.29 10.49 -4.04
C ARG A 134 6.99 11.09 -2.67
N ALA A 135 7.86 10.78 -1.75
CA ALA A 135 7.86 11.36 -0.42
C ALA A 135 9.31 11.58 0.05
N ALA A 136 9.49 12.48 0.99
CA ALA A 136 10.73 12.68 1.72
C ALA A 136 10.49 12.47 3.21
N ALA A 137 11.51 11.97 3.92
CA ALA A 137 11.47 11.83 5.36
C ALA A 137 12.82 12.24 5.97
N LEU A 138 12.79 12.89 7.13
CA LEU A 138 13.96 13.12 7.95
C LEU A 138 13.98 12.10 9.08
N VAL A 139 15.07 11.37 9.17
CA VAL A 139 15.25 10.30 10.14
C VAL A 139 16.49 10.61 10.98
N ARG A 140 16.29 10.68 12.29
CA ARG A 140 17.39 10.86 13.24
C ARG A 140 17.80 9.52 13.79
N VAL A 141 19.10 9.23 13.70
CA VAL A 141 19.66 7.94 14.08
C VAL A 141 20.88 8.14 14.95
N LYS A 142 20.98 7.36 16.02
CA LYS A 142 22.15 7.23 16.86
C LYS A 142 22.33 5.76 17.24
N GLY A 143 23.55 5.29 17.23
CA GLY A 143 23.77 3.88 17.56
C GLY A 143 25.24 3.52 17.73
N ILE A 144 25.42 2.24 17.91
CA ILE A 144 26.74 1.61 18.00
C ILE A 144 26.75 0.48 16.98
N VAL A 145 27.77 0.42 16.16
CA VAL A 145 28.04 -0.65 15.22
C VAL A 145 29.31 -1.39 15.64
N SER A 146 29.24 -2.70 15.64
CA SER A 146 30.39 -3.59 15.81
C SER A 146 30.55 -4.41 14.55
N VAL A 147 31.69 -4.33 13.92
CA VAL A 147 32.00 -5.06 12.69
C VAL A 147 33.22 -5.95 12.93
N GLU A 148 33.15 -7.20 12.54
CA GLU A 148 34.23 -8.15 12.67
C GLU A 148 35.48 -7.63 11.95
N GLY A 149 36.62 -7.61 12.67
CA GLY A 149 37.88 -7.11 12.12
C GLY A 149 38.10 -5.59 12.22
N PHE A 150 37.03 -4.81 12.43
CA PHE A 150 37.12 -3.34 12.54
C PHE A 150 36.84 -2.81 13.94
N GLY A 151 36.21 -3.64 14.80
CA GLY A 151 35.89 -3.26 16.17
C GLY A 151 34.52 -2.60 16.32
N THR A 152 34.38 -1.83 17.41
CA THR A 152 33.11 -1.21 17.80
C THR A 152 33.24 0.30 17.72
N VAL A 153 32.29 0.93 16.97
CA VAL A 153 32.24 2.39 16.77
C VAL A 153 30.85 2.93 17.06
N GLY A 154 30.76 4.02 17.79
CA GLY A 154 29.55 4.77 17.98
C GLY A 154 29.36 5.81 16.88
N PHE A 155 28.13 6.03 16.47
CA PHE A 155 27.76 7.06 15.49
C PHE A 155 26.54 7.87 15.93
N GLY A 156 26.47 9.09 15.43
CA GLY A 156 25.35 10.01 15.61
C GLY A 156 25.35 10.80 16.93
N PRO A 157 24.29 11.60 17.12
CA PRO A 157 23.04 11.61 16.33
C PRO A 157 23.25 12.19 14.93
N VAL A 158 22.87 11.41 13.91
CA VAL A 158 22.92 11.82 12.49
C VAL A 158 21.49 12.01 11.98
N THR A 159 21.27 13.07 11.20
CA THR A 159 20.01 13.28 10.52
C THR A 159 20.12 12.85 9.07
N LEU A 160 19.41 11.81 8.73
CA LEU A 160 19.38 11.25 7.39
C LEU A 160 18.16 11.77 6.63
N SER A 161 18.38 12.15 5.38
CA SER A 161 17.31 12.51 4.44
C SER A 161 16.99 11.30 3.56
N ALA A 162 15.82 10.72 3.74
CA ALA A 162 15.34 9.61 2.94
C ALA A 162 14.36 10.09 1.87
N THR A 163 14.64 9.82 0.60
CA THR A 163 13.65 9.96 -0.46
C THR A 163 13.00 8.61 -0.72
N LEU A 164 11.68 8.59 -0.81
CA LEU A 164 10.92 7.36 -1.04
C LEU A 164 10.11 7.47 -2.32
N GLU A 165 9.98 6.34 -3.01
CA GLU A 165 9.07 6.19 -4.13
C GLU A 165 7.96 5.20 -3.80
N ARG A 166 6.79 5.43 -4.39
CA ARG A 166 5.64 4.54 -4.26
C ARG A 166 5.59 3.59 -5.44
N THR A 167 5.50 2.31 -5.18
CA THR A 167 5.30 1.31 -6.22
C THR A 167 3.85 1.35 -6.70
N TRP A 168 3.59 0.79 -7.90
CA TRP A 168 2.23 0.62 -8.45
C TRP A 168 1.26 -0.09 -7.48
N TRP A 169 1.78 -1.01 -6.66
CA TRP A 169 1.02 -1.74 -5.65
C TRP A 169 0.83 -0.97 -4.34
N GLY A 170 1.15 0.32 -4.32
CA GLY A 170 0.96 1.20 -3.17
C GLY A 170 1.97 1.03 -2.03
N ARG A 171 3.06 0.27 -2.25
CA ARG A 171 4.14 0.12 -1.27
C ARG A 171 5.17 1.22 -1.44
N TRP A 172 5.67 1.74 -0.34
CA TRP A 172 6.78 2.70 -0.33
C TRP A 172 8.12 1.98 -0.30
N ARG A 173 9.11 2.52 -1.01
CA ARG A 173 10.49 2.03 -1.05
C ARG A 173 11.44 3.20 -0.99
N VAL A 174 12.59 3.02 -0.34
CA VAL A 174 13.65 4.01 -0.24
C VAL A 174 14.38 4.11 -1.58
N LEU A 175 14.34 5.30 -2.16
CA LEU A 175 14.98 5.64 -3.44
C LEU A 175 16.38 6.21 -3.24
N SER A 176 16.59 7.02 -2.19
CA SER A 176 17.90 7.50 -1.75
C SER A 176 17.93 7.69 -0.25
N LEU A 177 19.13 7.63 0.32
CA LEU A 177 19.39 7.93 1.72
C LEU A 177 20.66 8.77 1.79
N ASP A 178 20.51 10.01 2.19
CA ASP A 178 21.58 11.01 2.21
C ASP A 178 21.81 11.54 3.63
N GLY A 179 22.99 12.09 3.92
CA GLY A 179 23.36 12.68 5.21
C GLY A 179 24.30 11.81 6.05
N TRP A 180 24.48 10.53 5.72
CA TRP A 180 25.45 9.65 6.37
C TRP A 180 26.89 9.96 5.91
N GLN A 181 27.05 10.60 4.75
CA GLN A 181 28.33 11.00 4.17
C GLN A 181 29.07 12.06 5.01
N ASP A 182 28.29 12.84 5.80
CA ASP A 182 28.85 13.90 6.63
C ASP A 182 29.35 13.40 8.00
N GLU A 183 29.16 12.10 8.30
CA GLU A 183 29.56 11.51 9.56
C GLU A 183 30.96 10.89 9.46
N PRO A 184 31.97 11.50 10.10
CA PRO A 184 33.38 11.08 9.93
C PRO A 184 33.64 9.64 10.42
N ASN A 185 32.86 9.17 11.39
CA ASN A 185 33.01 7.82 11.91
C ASN A 185 32.48 6.73 10.97
N ILE A 186 31.56 7.07 10.06
CA ILE A 186 31.01 6.12 9.09
C ILE A 186 31.91 6.02 7.85
N GLN A 187 32.57 7.10 7.48
CA GLN A 187 33.48 7.11 6.31
C GLN A 187 34.61 6.09 6.43
N GLN A 188 35.10 5.80 7.65
CA GLN A 188 36.15 4.83 7.89
C GLN A 188 35.78 3.37 7.55
N PHE A 189 34.49 3.07 7.37
CA PHE A 189 34.01 1.73 7.01
C PHE A 189 33.82 1.51 5.49
N ILE A 190 34.01 2.55 4.68
CA ILE A 190 33.68 2.54 3.24
C ILE A 190 34.93 2.61 2.38
N GLU A 191 36.06 3.07 2.93
CA GLU A 191 37.39 3.01 2.30
C GLU A 191 38.04 1.63 2.51
#